data_38e3e73e40d940f11b21608b7bbaa303
#
_entry.id   38e3e73e40d940f11b21608b7bbaa303
#
_cell.length_a   1.000
_cell.length_b   1.000
_cell.length_c   1.000
_cell.angle_alpha   90.00
_cell.angle_beta   90.00
_cell.angle_gamma   90.00
#
_symmetry.space_group_name_H-M   'P 1'
#
loop_
_entity.id
_entity.type
_entity.pdbx_description
1 polymer ?
#
loop_
_entity_poly.entity_id
_entity_poly.type
_entity_poly.pdbx_seq_one_letter_code
_entity_poly.pdbx_strand_id
1 'polypeptide(L)'
;VNVGLSLLAAFGLISASVNAGKVSSSVKVHLPKELTRTSGYDHREALFGIPPYGGSIQQNVIYAGSNDMCNPTTNSDWKSPFILMVDRGSCSFVQKVRNAQHAGAAAVIIADNACQCKHEKICTPEPDAICEKHEPIMADDGSGYDITIPSVLLFKQDADPIKEAFNNKHTVRIELGWSLPNPDDHVEWDLWTSPTDYVSTTFKQEFKDAVLALGSSATLTPHMYVYDGLAAKCRNDDGKSECFNLCTNEGRYCAADPDNDLDYGISGADVVAESVRRLCIWELYGDDGVGIEWWNYIQAFHKQCDTSELFMKDECVKTAMEVAGVDFDAVQQCVYNHGGLDSPKPNDLLDKQLDDKETNGIVIMPVVYVNGVAVRGQLEFATIFKAICSGYAPNTEPSICAKCSKCSDEKACVSTGKCPVSDGTVEQSTFAASMASVILIFSAIGVGCYVRQQKIMKDQVRGMIKEYMPLEMNGGAGDGSGAGTALEQDDDDDDVQGRFT
;
A
#
# COMPACT_ATOMS: atom_id res chain seq x y z
N VAL A 1 36.30 -63.97 25.67
CA VAL A 1 35.22 -63.08 26.03
C VAL A 1 35.20 -61.99 24.94
N ASN A 2 34.38 -62.25 23.91
CA ASN A 2 34.14 -61.29 22.81
C ASN A 2 32.96 -60.42 23.20
N VAL A 3 33.15 -59.10 23.16
CA VAL A 3 32.07 -58.14 23.21
C VAL A 3 32.05 -57.41 21.90
N GLY A 4 31.07 -57.79 21.04
CA GLY A 4 30.80 -57.13 19.79
C GLY A 4 30.04 -55.83 20.05
N LEU A 5 30.59 -54.68 19.58
CA LEU A 5 29.91 -53.40 19.57
C LEU A 5 29.27 -53.22 18.19
N SER A 6 27.97 -53.35 18.11
CA SER A 6 27.17 -53.00 16.92
C SER A 6 26.96 -51.49 16.87
N LEU A 7 27.61 -50.80 15.98
CA LEU A 7 27.29 -49.43 15.59
C LEU A 7 26.03 -49.42 14.69
N LEU A 8 24.90 -49.06 15.24
CA LEU A 8 23.72 -48.63 14.48
C LEU A 8 23.94 -47.20 13.98
N ALA A 9 24.26 -47.06 12.71
CA ALA A 9 24.24 -45.79 12.03
C ALA A 9 22.77 -45.34 11.83
N ALA A 10 22.32 -44.42 12.66
CA ALA A 10 21.06 -43.73 12.45
C ALA A 10 21.26 -42.71 11.28
N PHE A 11 20.86 -43.09 10.09
CA PHE A 11 20.64 -42.16 9.01
C PHE A 11 19.41 -41.32 9.39
N GLY A 12 19.65 -40.14 9.98
CA GLY A 12 18.64 -39.12 10.11
C GLY A 12 18.29 -38.60 8.71
N LEU A 13 17.13 -38.99 8.21
CA LEU A 13 16.44 -38.29 7.11
C LEU A 13 16.17 -36.86 7.58
N ILE A 14 17.05 -35.94 7.20
CA ILE A 14 16.76 -34.52 7.22
C ILE A 14 15.72 -34.32 6.12
N SER A 15 14.45 -34.41 6.49
CA SER A 15 13.40 -33.86 5.68
C SER A 15 13.64 -32.36 5.63
N ALA A 16 14.23 -31.87 4.54
CA ALA A 16 14.15 -30.48 4.19
C ALA A 16 12.65 -30.17 4.01
N SER A 17 12.02 -29.66 5.05
CA SER A 17 10.74 -28.98 4.93
C SER A 17 11.00 -27.78 4.05
N VAL A 18 10.66 -27.90 2.76
CA VAL A 18 10.43 -26.74 1.90
C VAL A 18 9.44 -25.89 2.69
N ASN A 19 9.89 -24.76 3.20
CA ASN A 19 9.02 -23.75 3.78
C ASN A 19 8.08 -23.35 2.67
N ALA A 20 6.89 -23.98 2.64
CA ALA A 20 5.76 -23.44 1.92
C ALA A 20 5.59 -22.02 2.46
N GLY A 21 5.84 -21.01 1.62
CA GLY A 21 5.84 -19.61 2.02
C GLY A 21 4.66 -19.35 2.94
N LYS A 22 4.91 -18.72 4.08
CA LYS A 22 3.89 -18.43 5.07
C LYS A 22 2.77 -17.65 4.36
N VAL A 23 1.59 -18.27 4.23
CA VAL A 23 0.45 -17.66 3.57
C VAL A 23 -0.07 -16.57 4.49
N SER A 24 -0.01 -15.32 4.04
CA SER A 24 -0.52 -14.18 4.80
C SER A 24 -2.03 -14.01 4.65
N SER A 25 -2.61 -14.57 3.61
CA SER A 25 -4.02 -14.38 3.25
C SER A 25 -4.89 -15.59 3.56
N SER A 26 -6.19 -15.34 3.68
CA SER A 26 -7.22 -16.36 3.85
C SER A 26 -8.47 -16.03 3.07
N VAL A 27 -9.11 -17.05 2.51
CA VAL A 27 -10.41 -16.94 1.84
C VAL A 27 -11.41 -17.81 2.59
N LYS A 28 -12.44 -17.22 3.18
CA LYS A 28 -13.48 -17.91 3.95
C LYS A 28 -14.86 -17.60 3.37
N VAL A 29 -15.63 -18.64 3.05
CA VAL A 29 -17.02 -18.50 2.64
C VAL A 29 -17.90 -18.58 3.88
N HIS A 30 -18.69 -17.53 4.14
CA HIS A 30 -19.65 -17.48 5.24
C HIS A 30 -21.06 -17.87 4.81
N LEU A 31 -21.41 -17.60 3.56
CA LEU A 31 -22.69 -17.97 2.94
C LEU A 31 -22.44 -18.43 1.50
N PRO A 32 -23.18 -19.42 1.00
CA PRO A 32 -24.09 -20.29 1.76
C PRO A 32 -23.33 -21.26 2.68
N LYS A 33 -24.00 -21.81 3.70
CA LYS A 33 -23.34 -22.63 4.74
C LYS A 33 -22.72 -23.92 4.19
N GLU A 34 -23.28 -24.45 3.12
CA GLU A 34 -22.82 -25.66 2.43
C GLU A 34 -21.40 -25.50 1.86
N LEU A 35 -20.99 -24.27 1.59
CA LEU A 35 -19.65 -23.92 1.11
C LEU A 35 -18.70 -23.44 2.22
N THR A 36 -19.13 -23.46 3.48
CA THR A 36 -18.25 -23.03 4.60
C THR A 36 -17.23 -24.13 4.90
N ARG A 37 -15.94 -23.74 4.95
CA ARG A 37 -14.83 -24.63 5.31
C ARG A 37 -14.04 -24.01 6.46
N THR A 38 -13.72 -24.80 7.48
CA THR A 38 -12.97 -24.32 8.66
C THR A 38 -11.55 -23.86 8.31
N SER A 39 -10.89 -24.57 7.38
CA SER A 39 -9.56 -24.24 6.88
C SER A 39 -9.53 -23.11 5.84
N GLY A 40 -10.71 -22.62 5.41
CA GLY A 40 -10.81 -21.73 4.26
C GLY A 40 -10.56 -22.43 2.92
N TYR A 41 -10.27 -21.64 1.90
CA TYR A 41 -10.06 -22.07 0.53
C TYR A 41 -8.61 -21.83 0.10
N ASP A 42 -8.01 -22.78 -0.61
CA ASP A 42 -6.71 -22.59 -1.23
C ASP A 42 -6.80 -21.56 -2.37
N HIS A 43 -5.84 -20.67 -2.43
CA HIS A 43 -5.88 -19.55 -3.36
C HIS A 43 -4.46 -19.02 -3.64
N ARG A 44 -4.35 -18.11 -4.59
CA ARG A 44 -3.12 -17.38 -4.87
C ARG A 44 -3.38 -15.89 -4.82
N GLU A 45 -2.51 -15.16 -4.14
CA GLU A 45 -2.57 -13.69 -4.11
C GLU A 45 -2.02 -13.09 -5.39
N ALA A 46 -2.59 -11.96 -5.80
CA ALA A 46 -1.95 -11.13 -6.81
C ALA A 46 -0.67 -10.48 -6.25
N LEU A 47 0.29 -10.24 -7.14
CA LEU A 47 1.53 -9.52 -6.83
C LEU A 47 1.36 -8.00 -6.91
N PHE A 48 0.15 -7.52 -7.14
CA PHE A 48 -0.25 -6.12 -7.25
C PHE A 48 -1.51 -5.86 -6.40
N GLY A 49 -1.87 -4.58 -6.23
CA GLY A 49 -2.94 -4.17 -5.32
C GLY A 49 -2.48 -4.16 -3.86
N ILE A 50 -3.23 -3.51 -2.98
CA ILE A 50 -2.83 -3.26 -1.59
C ILE A 50 -3.77 -3.98 -0.64
N PRO A 51 -3.33 -5.11 -0.02
CA PRO A 51 -4.10 -5.79 1.01
C PRO A 51 -4.20 -4.97 2.30
N PRO A 52 -5.30 -5.08 3.03
CA PRO A 52 -5.41 -4.52 4.38
C PRO A 52 -4.71 -5.44 5.40
N TYR A 53 -3.38 -5.39 5.48
CA TYR A 53 -2.62 -6.18 6.46
C TYR A 53 -3.13 -5.96 7.87
N GLY A 54 -3.29 -7.04 8.64
CA GLY A 54 -3.91 -7.04 9.96
C GLY A 54 -5.43 -6.91 9.97
N GLY A 55 -6.08 -6.97 8.79
CA GLY A 55 -7.52 -6.83 8.63
C GLY A 55 -8.14 -7.82 7.65
N SER A 56 -9.42 -7.60 7.37
CA SER A 56 -10.16 -8.40 6.40
C SER A 56 -11.21 -7.56 5.65
N ILE A 57 -11.58 -8.05 4.46
CA ILE A 57 -12.69 -7.53 3.65
C ILE A 57 -13.78 -8.60 3.62
N GLN A 58 -14.88 -8.36 4.33
CA GLN A 58 -16.02 -9.25 4.35
C GLN A 58 -17.21 -8.60 3.65
N GLN A 59 -17.58 -9.08 2.46
CA GLN A 59 -18.64 -8.51 1.64
C GLN A 59 -19.47 -9.58 0.94
N ASN A 60 -20.63 -9.16 0.44
CA ASN A 60 -21.35 -9.97 -0.54
C ASN A 60 -20.55 -10.03 -1.82
N VAL A 61 -20.54 -11.19 -2.44
CA VAL A 61 -19.87 -11.42 -3.72
C VAL A 61 -20.87 -11.20 -4.84
N ILE A 62 -20.44 -10.54 -5.90
CA ILE A 62 -21.14 -10.42 -7.17
C ILE A 62 -20.35 -11.22 -8.18
N TYR A 63 -21.00 -12.14 -8.89
CA TYR A 63 -20.39 -12.85 -10.00
C TYR A 63 -20.69 -12.12 -11.30
N ALA A 64 -19.64 -11.71 -12.01
CA ALA A 64 -19.75 -10.95 -13.26
C ALA A 64 -20.37 -11.75 -14.42
N GLY A 65 -20.42 -13.09 -14.31
CA GLY A 65 -21.02 -13.97 -15.31
C GLY A 65 -20.28 -13.88 -16.65
N SER A 66 -21.01 -13.55 -17.72
CA SER A 66 -20.44 -13.39 -19.08
C SER A 66 -19.58 -12.13 -19.25
N ASN A 67 -19.56 -11.23 -18.27
CA ASN A 67 -18.68 -10.05 -18.31
C ASN A 67 -17.30 -10.43 -17.78
N ASP A 68 -16.31 -10.52 -18.67
CA ASP A 68 -14.95 -10.89 -18.33
C ASP A 68 -14.13 -9.75 -17.73
N MET A 69 -14.73 -8.57 -17.52
CA MET A 69 -14.09 -7.34 -17.00
C MET A 69 -12.86 -6.89 -17.81
N CYS A 70 -12.76 -7.28 -19.07
CA CYS A 70 -11.70 -6.79 -19.97
C CYS A 70 -11.98 -5.40 -20.50
N ASN A 71 -13.23 -4.94 -20.41
CA ASN A 71 -13.63 -3.58 -20.77
C ASN A 71 -14.24 -2.88 -19.55
N PRO A 72 -14.11 -1.55 -19.45
CA PRO A 72 -14.78 -0.78 -18.42
C PRO A 72 -16.28 -1.06 -18.42
N THR A 73 -16.80 -1.37 -17.24
CA THR A 73 -18.21 -1.73 -17.05
C THR A 73 -18.80 -0.89 -15.93
N THR A 74 -19.93 -0.25 -16.21
CA THR A 74 -20.77 0.38 -15.19
C THR A 74 -22.07 -0.41 -15.07
N ASN A 75 -22.37 -0.91 -13.89
CA ASN A 75 -23.61 -1.59 -13.60
C ASN A 75 -24.27 -0.93 -12.38
N SER A 76 -25.38 -0.27 -12.60
CA SER A 76 -26.14 0.46 -11.55
C SER A 76 -26.68 -0.45 -10.44
N ASP A 77 -26.77 -1.76 -10.70
CA ASP A 77 -27.27 -2.74 -9.74
C ASP A 77 -26.18 -3.21 -8.75
N TRP A 78 -24.93 -2.94 -9.07
CA TRP A 78 -23.80 -3.25 -8.19
C TRP A 78 -23.63 -2.17 -7.13
N LYS A 79 -24.02 -2.51 -5.90
CA LYS A 79 -23.95 -1.58 -4.77
C LYS A 79 -22.63 -1.77 -4.02
N SER A 80 -21.74 -0.79 -4.11
CA SER A 80 -20.48 -0.74 -3.35
C SER A 80 -20.75 -0.58 -1.83
N PRO A 81 -19.94 -1.21 -0.95
CA PRO A 81 -18.80 -2.08 -1.27
C PRO A 81 -19.24 -3.55 -1.53
N PHE A 82 -18.59 -4.22 -2.48
CA PHE A 82 -18.79 -5.64 -2.80
C PHE A 82 -17.46 -6.31 -3.18
N ILE A 83 -17.42 -7.64 -3.17
CA ILE A 83 -16.34 -8.42 -3.79
C ILE A 83 -16.82 -8.84 -5.19
N LEU A 84 -16.02 -8.57 -6.23
CA LEU A 84 -16.34 -9.02 -7.57
C LEU A 84 -15.64 -10.35 -7.87
N MET A 85 -16.41 -11.34 -8.29
CA MET A 85 -15.89 -12.60 -8.83
C MET A 85 -15.96 -12.57 -10.36
N VAL A 86 -14.84 -12.83 -11.03
CA VAL A 86 -14.72 -12.79 -12.50
C VAL A 86 -13.89 -13.96 -13.01
N ASP A 87 -14.22 -14.47 -14.18
CA ASP A 87 -13.47 -15.57 -14.77
C ASP A 87 -12.09 -15.17 -15.30
N ARG A 88 -11.12 -16.07 -15.16
CA ARG A 88 -9.80 -15.93 -15.78
C ARG A 88 -9.91 -16.01 -17.30
N GLY A 89 -9.03 -15.28 -18.01
CA GLY A 89 -8.90 -15.31 -19.47
C GLY A 89 -9.27 -14.00 -20.14
N SER A 90 -9.11 -13.95 -21.45
CA SER A 90 -9.38 -12.82 -22.35
C SER A 90 -8.42 -11.63 -22.24
N CYS A 91 -8.03 -11.18 -21.05
CA CYS A 91 -7.11 -10.08 -20.80
C CYS A 91 -6.28 -10.30 -19.53
N SER A 92 -5.37 -9.36 -19.22
CA SER A 92 -4.49 -9.45 -18.06
C SER A 92 -5.29 -9.37 -16.74
N PHE A 93 -4.70 -9.92 -15.67
CA PHE A 93 -5.28 -9.82 -14.33
C PHE A 93 -5.41 -8.36 -13.89
N VAL A 94 -4.37 -7.56 -14.16
CA VAL A 94 -4.34 -6.13 -13.86
C VAL A 94 -5.53 -5.40 -14.48
N GLN A 95 -5.81 -5.64 -15.77
CA GLN A 95 -6.92 -5.01 -16.46
C GLN A 95 -8.28 -5.36 -15.86
N LYS A 96 -8.50 -6.64 -15.50
CA LYS A 96 -9.73 -7.09 -14.84
C LYS A 96 -9.92 -6.41 -13.48
N VAL A 97 -8.87 -6.37 -12.66
CA VAL A 97 -8.93 -5.80 -11.31
C VAL A 97 -9.11 -4.28 -11.37
N ARG A 98 -8.44 -3.60 -12.31
CA ARG A 98 -8.64 -2.15 -12.54
C ARG A 98 -10.09 -1.83 -12.91
N ASN A 99 -10.67 -2.57 -13.84
CA ASN A 99 -12.06 -2.35 -14.23
C ASN A 99 -13.04 -2.66 -13.09
N ALA A 100 -12.76 -3.68 -12.27
CA ALA A 100 -13.53 -3.99 -11.07
C ALA A 100 -13.43 -2.87 -10.01
N GLN A 101 -12.24 -2.32 -9.80
CA GLN A 101 -12.01 -1.17 -8.91
C GLN A 101 -12.84 0.04 -9.36
N HIS A 102 -12.80 0.38 -10.64
CA HIS A 102 -13.61 1.46 -11.20
C HIS A 102 -15.12 1.20 -11.09
N ALA A 103 -15.54 -0.06 -11.09
CA ALA A 103 -16.93 -0.45 -10.85
C ALA A 103 -17.33 -0.40 -9.37
N GLY A 104 -16.41 -0.10 -8.44
CA GLY A 104 -16.66 0.05 -7.01
C GLY A 104 -16.47 -1.24 -6.19
N ALA A 105 -15.78 -2.24 -6.71
CA ALA A 105 -15.41 -3.42 -5.94
C ALA A 105 -14.39 -3.05 -4.84
N ALA A 106 -14.52 -3.69 -3.67
CA ALA A 106 -13.56 -3.58 -2.57
C ALA A 106 -12.43 -4.61 -2.69
N ALA A 107 -12.66 -5.71 -3.40
CA ALA A 107 -11.69 -6.76 -3.71
C ALA A 107 -12.16 -7.57 -4.91
N VAL A 108 -11.24 -8.35 -5.51
CA VAL A 108 -11.57 -9.20 -6.65
C VAL A 108 -11.18 -10.65 -6.39
N ILE A 109 -12.04 -11.57 -6.79
CA ILE A 109 -11.76 -13.00 -6.87
C ILE A 109 -11.70 -13.38 -8.35
N ILE A 110 -10.55 -13.81 -8.81
CA ILE A 110 -10.40 -14.40 -10.13
C ILE A 110 -10.73 -15.89 -10.02
N ALA A 111 -11.78 -16.33 -10.70
CA ALA A 111 -12.13 -17.74 -10.80
C ALA A 111 -11.29 -18.41 -11.88
N ASP A 112 -10.45 -19.35 -11.50
CA ASP A 112 -9.65 -20.11 -12.47
C ASP A 112 -10.56 -20.94 -13.38
N ASN A 113 -10.16 -21.04 -14.65
CA ASN A 113 -10.90 -21.76 -15.68
C ASN A 113 -10.17 -23.05 -16.13
N ALA A 114 -8.98 -23.31 -15.60
CA ALA A 114 -8.17 -24.48 -15.92
C ALA A 114 -7.98 -25.41 -14.73
N CYS A 115 -7.94 -26.72 -14.98
CA CYS A 115 -7.60 -27.71 -13.97
C CYS A 115 -6.08 -27.77 -13.75
N GLN A 116 -5.67 -27.93 -12.48
CA GLN A 116 -4.26 -28.12 -12.11
C GLN A 116 -3.91 -29.61 -12.12
N CYS A 117 -2.89 -30.00 -12.88
CA CYS A 117 -2.52 -31.40 -13.07
C CYS A 117 -1.79 -32.04 -11.90
N LYS A 118 -1.24 -31.29 -10.97
CA LYS A 118 -0.53 -31.84 -9.80
C LYS A 118 -1.44 -32.69 -8.88
N HIS A 119 -2.74 -32.54 -8.99
CA HIS A 119 -3.73 -33.19 -8.14
C HIS A 119 -4.88 -33.80 -8.96
N GLU A 120 -4.54 -34.80 -9.80
CA GLU A 120 -5.51 -35.52 -10.67
C GLU A 120 -6.80 -35.99 -9.96
N LYS A 121 -6.78 -36.11 -8.62
CA LYS A 121 -7.96 -36.49 -7.82
C LYS A 121 -8.90 -35.32 -7.53
N ILE A 122 -8.49 -34.09 -7.78
CA ILE A 122 -9.19 -32.89 -7.31
C ILE A 122 -9.87 -32.14 -8.45
N CYS A 123 -9.31 -32.23 -9.66
CA CYS A 123 -9.88 -31.58 -10.83
C CYS A 123 -9.85 -32.57 -12.01
N THR A 124 -11.01 -32.91 -12.51
CA THR A 124 -11.12 -33.72 -13.74
C THR A 124 -11.31 -32.75 -14.91
N PRO A 125 -10.35 -32.64 -15.83
CA PRO A 125 -10.52 -31.79 -17.00
C PRO A 125 -11.67 -32.30 -17.88
N GLU A 126 -12.34 -31.39 -18.57
CA GLU A 126 -13.26 -31.76 -19.63
C GLU A 126 -12.51 -32.51 -20.74
N PRO A 127 -13.20 -33.35 -21.56
CA PRO A 127 -12.55 -34.31 -22.45
C PRO A 127 -11.49 -33.76 -23.38
N ASP A 128 -11.51 -32.45 -23.70
CA ASP A 128 -10.56 -31.78 -24.59
C ASP A 128 -9.74 -30.68 -23.90
N ALA A 129 -9.84 -30.54 -22.57
CA ALA A 129 -9.13 -29.50 -21.83
C ALA A 129 -7.73 -29.96 -21.43
N ILE A 130 -6.76 -29.09 -21.65
CA ILE A 130 -5.36 -29.33 -21.22
C ILE A 130 -5.24 -28.90 -19.76
N CYS A 131 -4.75 -29.83 -18.91
CA CYS A 131 -4.40 -29.45 -17.56
C CYS A 131 -3.17 -28.50 -17.52
N GLU A 132 -3.18 -27.54 -16.63
CA GLU A 132 -2.00 -26.74 -16.32
C GLU A 132 -1.05 -27.51 -15.39
N LYS A 133 0.24 -27.52 -15.73
CA LYS A 133 1.29 -28.14 -14.90
C LYS A 133 1.80 -27.21 -13.81
N HIS A 134 1.66 -25.92 -14.01
CA HIS A 134 2.14 -24.89 -13.10
C HIS A 134 0.95 -24.06 -12.59
N GLU A 135 1.05 -23.67 -11.33
CA GLU A 135 0.08 -22.79 -10.74
C GLU A 135 0.17 -21.40 -11.39
N PRO A 136 -0.97 -20.74 -11.66
CA PRO A 136 -0.96 -19.40 -12.24
C PRO A 136 -0.38 -18.39 -11.24
N ILE A 137 0.47 -17.51 -11.75
CA ILE A 137 0.99 -16.36 -11.01
C ILE A 137 0.23 -15.11 -11.49
N MET A 138 -0.43 -14.43 -10.58
CA MET A 138 -1.11 -13.16 -10.87
C MET A 138 -0.10 -12.02 -10.81
N ALA A 139 0.81 -11.98 -11.80
CA ALA A 139 1.82 -10.94 -11.90
C ALA A 139 1.23 -9.60 -12.38
N ASP A 140 1.93 -8.51 -12.05
CA ASP A 140 1.72 -7.21 -12.66
C ASP A 140 2.22 -7.26 -14.11
N ASP A 141 1.44 -6.69 -15.03
CA ASP A 141 1.82 -6.54 -16.43
C ASP A 141 2.62 -5.25 -16.70
N GLY A 142 3.05 -4.57 -15.62
CA GLY A 142 3.77 -3.30 -15.64
C GLY A 142 2.85 -2.07 -15.60
N SER A 143 1.54 -2.27 -15.53
CA SER A 143 0.56 -1.17 -15.51
C SER A 143 -0.28 -1.11 -14.23
N GLY A 144 0.01 -1.94 -13.23
CA GLY A 144 -0.83 -2.10 -12.03
C GLY A 144 -0.65 -1.06 -10.93
N TYR A 145 0.09 0.01 -11.19
CA TYR A 145 0.42 1.04 -10.19
C TYR A 145 -0.79 1.79 -9.60
N ASP A 146 -1.90 1.83 -10.31
CA ASP A 146 -3.14 2.50 -9.91
C ASP A 146 -4.12 1.58 -9.17
N ILE A 147 -3.77 0.31 -8.98
CA ILE A 147 -4.62 -0.68 -8.31
C ILE A 147 -4.38 -0.62 -6.81
N THR A 148 -5.42 -0.25 -6.07
CA THR A 148 -5.40 -0.14 -4.62
C THR A 148 -6.22 -1.23 -3.91
N ILE A 149 -7.02 -2.01 -4.65
CA ILE A 149 -7.80 -3.11 -4.08
C ILE A 149 -7.06 -4.45 -4.21
N PRO A 150 -7.13 -5.34 -3.21
CA PRO A 150 -6.50 -6.65 -3.30
C PRO A 150 -7.28 -7.60 -4.21
N SER A 151 -6.57 -8.60 -4.75
CA SER A 151 -7.19 -9.66 -5.52
C SER A 151 -6.55 -11.03 -5.26
N VAL A 152 -7.38 -12.06 -5.37
CA VAL A 152 -6.96 -13.46 -5.19
C VAL A 152 -7.51 -14.32 -6.33
N LEU A 153 -6.79 -15.38 -6.68
CA LEU A 153 -7.25 -16.40 -7.60
C LEU A 153 -7.72 -17.62 -6.81
N LEU A 154 -8.94 -18.06 -7.06
CA LEU A 154 -9.45 -19.35 -6.60
C LEU A 154 -9.31 -20.38 -7.70
N PHE A 155 -8.80 -21.56 -7.35
CA PHE A 155 -8.69 -22.67 -8.28
C PHE A 155 -10.06 -23.15 -8.77
N LYS A 156 -10.11 -23.68 -9.99
CA LYS A 156 -11.36 -24.09 -10.66
C LYS A 156 -12.24 -24.97 -9.79
N GLN A 157 -11.67 -26.00 -9.14
CA GLN A 157 -12.42 -26.91 -8.28
C GLN A 157 -13.16 -26.24 -7.11
N ASP A 158 -12.68 -25.09 -6.66
CA ASP A 158 -13.24 -24.30 -5.56
C ASP A 158 -14.13 -23.16 -6.07
N ALA A 159 -13.82 -22.63 -7.24
CA ALA A 159 -14.58 -21.56 -7.87
C ALA A 159 -15.92 -22.06 -8.45
N ASP A 160 -15.95 -23.26 -9.06
CA ASP A 160 -17.13 -23.80 -9.72
C ASP A 160 -18.33 -24.01 -8.76
N PRO A 161 -18.17 -24.58 -7.55
CA PRO A 161 -19.27 -24.67 -6.58
C PRO A 161 -19.80 -23.31 -6.15
N ILE A 162 -18.95 -22.27 -6.09
CA ILE A 162 -19.37 -20.90 -5.79
C ILE A 162 -20.19 -20.34 -6.95
N LYS A 163 -19.76 -20.57 -8.20
CA LYS A 163 -20.53 -20.18 -9.39
C LYS A 163 -21.90 -20.89 -9.43
N GLU A 164 -21.93 -22.15 -9.06
CA GLU A 164 -23.20 -22.90 -8.97
C GLU A 164 -24.17 -22.31 -7.92
N ALA A 165 -23.63 -21.83 -6.78
CA ALA A 165 -24.44 -21.12 -5.79
C ALA A 165 -25.11 -19.87 -6.36
N PHE A 166 -24.43 -19.10 -7.22
CA PHE A 166 -25.04 -17.96 -7.93
C PHE A 166 -26.14 -18.41 -8.91
N ASN A 167 -25.89 -19.47 -9.67
CA ASN A 167 -26.92 -20.03 -10.59
C ASN A 167 -28.17 -20.43 -9.84
N ASN A 168 -28.02 -20.96 -8.61
CA ASN A 168 -29.11 -21.34 -7.72
C ASN A 168 -29.69 -20.14 -6.92
N LYS A 169 -29.25 -18.89 -7.25
CA LYS A 169 -29.69 -17.62 -6.62
C LYS A 169 -29.41 -17.52 -5.12
N HIS A 170 -28.40 -18.23 -4.64
CA HIS A 170 -27.94 -18.09 -3.26
C HIS A 170 -27.14 -16.81 -3.10
N THR A 171 -27.30 -16.16 -1.95
CA THR A 171 -26.39 -15.07 -1.57
C THR A 171 -25.05 -15.66 -1.18
N VAL A 172 -23.97 -15.20 -1.82
CA VAL A 172 -22.61 -15.59 -1.48
C VAL A 172 -21.97 -14.45 -0.70
N ARG A 173 -21.40 -14.77 0.47
CA ARG A 173 -20.63 -13.83 1.31
C ARG A 173 -19.27 -14.43 1.62
N ILE A 174 -18.22 -13.71 1.27
CA ILE A 174 -16.84 -14.14 1.45
C ILE A 174 -16.09 -13.11 2.30
N GLU A 175 -15.18 -13.60 3.12
CA GLU A 175 -14.17 -12.84 3.82
C GLU A 175 -12.81 -13.17 3.23
N LEU A 176 -12.10 -12.11 2.83
CA LEU A 176 -10.70 -12.14 2.46
C LEU A 176 -9.92 -11.48 3.61
N GLY A 177 -9.06 -12.23 4.28
CA GLY A 177 -8.29 -11.74 5.43
C GLY A 177 -6.80 -11.77 5.14
N TRP A 178 -6.06 -10.81 5.69
CA TRP A 178 -4.60 -10.74 5.62
C TRP A 178 -4.04 -10.56 7.03
N SER A 179 -3.22 -11.52 7.46
CA SER A 179 -2.54 -11.49 8.75
C SER A 179 -1.07 -11.70 8.55
N LEU A 180 -0.25 -10.98 9.31
CA LEU A 180 1.17 -11.24 9.37
C LEU A 180 1.44 -12.31 10.44
N PRO A 181 2.35 -13.26 10.20
CA PRO A 181 2.62 -14.34 11.15
C PRO A 181 3.40 -13.85 12.37
N ASN A 182 3.28 -14.60 13.46
CA ASN A 182 4.04 -14.41 14.70
C ASN A 182 4.01 -12.97 15.23
N PRO A 183 2.85 -12.30 15.36
CA PRO A 183 2.82 -10.96 15.90
C PRO A 183 3.21 -10.97 17.37
N ASP A 184 4.19 -10.14 17.74
CA ASP A 184 4.62 -9.88 19.11
C ASP A 184 4.88 -8.38 19.32
N ASP A 185 5.76 -7.98 20.21
CA ASP A 185 6.13 -6.59 20.47
C ASP A 185 7.30 -6.11 19.59
N HIS A 186 7.73 -6.95 18.65
CA HIS A 186 8.82 -6.69 17.74
C HIS A 186 8.44 -7.08 16.29
N VAL A 187 8.88 -6.31 15.31
CA VAL A 187 8.68 -6.59 13.89
C VAL A 187 10.03 -6.73 13.20
N GLU A 188 10.22 -7.84 12.52
CA GLU A 188 11.34 -8.06 11.60
C GLU A 188 10.90 -7.73 10.18
N TRP A 189 11.70 -6.92 9.46
CA TRP A 189 11.41 -6.62 8.08
C TRP A 189 12.66 -6.59 7.22
N ASP A 190 12.53 -7.12 6.01
CA ASP A 190 13.60 -7.24 5.04
C ASP A 190 13.32 -6.34 3.84
N LEU A 191 14.34 -5.68 3.34
CA LEU A 191 14.28 -4.90 2.10
C LEU A 191 15.21 -5.49 1.07
N TRP A 192 14.68 -6.14 0.05
CA TRP A 192 15.41 -6.63 -1.11
C TRP A 192 15.45 -5.55 -2.19
N THR A 193 16.64 -5.10 -2.55
CA THR A 193 16.85 -4.01 -3.50
C THR A 193 18.17 -4.16 -4.24
N SER A 194 18.47 -3.24 -5.16
CA SER A 194 19.76 -3.08 -5.81
C SER A 194 20.23 -1.62 -5.66
N PRO A 195 21.51 -1.33 -5.74
CA PRO A 195 22.03 0.02 -5.80
C PRO A 195 21.41 0.90 -6.89
N THR A 196 21.12 0.31 -8.03
CA THR A 196 20.57 0.99 -9.23
C THR A 196 19.09 0.72 -9.44
N ASP A 197 18.39 0.24 -8.43
CA ASP A 197 16.94 0.06 -8.47
C ASP A 197 16.23 1.39 -8.29
N TYR A 198 15.79 1.97 -9.38
CA TYR A 198 15.10 3.27 -9.39
C TYR A 198 13.71 3.23 -8.77
N VAL A 199 13.04 2.07 -8.79
CA VAL A 199 11.70 1.91 -8.19
C VAL A 199 11.75 2.11 -6.68
N SER A 200 12.80 1.58 -6.01
CA SER A 200 12.97 1.77 -4.56
C SER A 200 13.65 3.08 -4.17
N THR A 201 14.11 3.88 -5.12
CA THR A 201 14.89 5.10 -4.82
C THR A 201 14.08 6.09 -4.00
N THR A 202 12.88 6.43 -4.43
CA THR A 202 11.99 7.34 -3.69
C THR A 202 11.68 6.80 -2.32
N PHE A 203 11.34 5.52 -2.21
CA PHE A 203 11.11 4.87 -0.93
C PHE A 203 12.33 4.98 0.00
N LYS A 204 13.51 4.64 -0.47
CA LYS A 204 14.76 4.72 0.32
C LYS A 204 15.07 6.13 0.81
N GLN A 205 14.70 7.17 0.04
CA GLN A 205 14.88 8.55 0.46
C GLN A 205 13.86 8.99 1.51
N GLU A 206 12.64 8.51 1.42
CA GLU A 206 11.53 8.98 2.23
C GLU A 206 11.32 8.18 3.52
N PHE A 207 11.70 6.89 3.54
CA PHE A 207 11.33 5.98 4.63
C PHE A 207 12.21 6.09 5.88
N LYS A 208 13.35 6.78 5.82
CA LYS A 208 14.27 6.96 6.93
C LYS A 208 13.60 7.50 8.20
N ASP A 209 12.72 8.50 8.06
CA ASP A 209 12.02 9.08 9.21
C ASP A 209 11.11 8.05 9.91
N ALA A 210 10.51 7.13 9.13
CA ALA A 210 9.71 6.04 9.68
C ALA A 210 10.60 5.05 10.46
N VAL A 211 11.76 4.68 9.92
CA VAL A 211 12.72 3.79 10.60
C VAL A 211 13.16 4.40 11.93
N LEU A 212 13.50 5.69 11.96
CA LEU A 212 13.85 6.40 13.20
C LEU A 212 12.70 6.44 14.20
N ALA A 213 11.47 6.67 13.74
CA ALA A 213 10.30 6.76 14.60
C ALA A 213 9.85 5.38 15.14
N LEU A 214 10.08 4.30 14.40
CA LEU A 214 9.85 2.93 14.83
C LEU A 214 10.95 2.44 15.80
N GLY A 215 12.19 2.89 15.57
CA GLY A 215 13.35 2.52 16.38
C GLY A 215 13.61 1.01 16.38
N SER A 216 14.24 0.51 17.43
CA SER A 216 14.61 -0.91 17.57
C SER A 216 13.44 -1.87 17.73
N SER A 217 12.21 -1.39 17.79
CA SER A 217 11.03 -2.28 17.80
C SER A 217 10.69 -2.83 16.39
N ALA A 218 11.29 -2.28 15.34
CA ALA A 218 11.19 -2.75 13.96
C ALA A 218 12.58 -2.92 13.35
N THR A 219 13.12 -4.12 13.41
CA THR A 219 14.47 -4.42 12.92
C THR A 219 14.48 -4.60 11.40
N LEU A 220 15.27 -3.79 10.71
CA LEU A 220 15.56 -3.94 9.28
C LEU A 220 16.66 -4.97 9.04
N THR A 221 16.51 -5.75 7.97
CA THR A 221 17.62 -6.46 7.32
C THR A 221 17.65 -6.07 5.85
N PRO A 222 18.62 -5.26 5.40
CA PRO A 222 18.76 -4.93 3.99
C PRO A 222 19.45 -6.05 3.23
N HIS A 223 18.89 -6.40 2.08
CA HIS A 223 19.43 -7.39 1.14
C HIS A 223 19.76 -6.73 -0.19
N MET A 224 20.88 -7.17 -0.77
CA MET A 224 21.32 -6.73 -2.09
C MET A 224 21.08 -7.84 -3.10
N TYR A 225 20.29 -7.56 -4.13
CA TYR A 225 19.98 -8.53 -5.16
C TYR A 225 21.15 -8.70 -6.12
N VAL A 226 21.72 -9.90 -6.10
CA VAL A 226 22.70 -10.36 -7.08
C VAL A 226 22.25 -11.71 -7.64
N TYR A 227 22.75 -12.11 -8.78
CA TYR A 227 22.49 -13.46 -9.29
C TYR A 227 23.76 -14.29 -9.37
N ASP A 228 23.57 -15.61 -9.21
CA ASP A 228 24.64 -16.57 -9.26
C ASP A 228 25.17 -16.71 -10.70
N GLY A 229 26.35 -16.18 -10.94
CA GLY A 229 27.01 -16.26 -12.23
C GLY A 229 27.42 -17.66 -12.61
N LEU A 230 27.64 -18.59 -11.65
CA LEU A 230 27.90 -19.97 -11.93
C LEU A 230 26.65 -20.67 -12.48
N ALA A 231 25.51 -20.48 -11.84
CA ALA A 231 24.22 -20.99 -12.32
C ALA A 231 23.84 -20.37 -13.68
N ALA A 232 24.18 -19.11 -13.91
CA ALA A 232 23.97 -18.39 -15.17
C ALA A 232 25.00 -18.76 -16.26
N LYS A 233 26.01 -19.61 -15.93
CA LYS A 233 27.11 -19.99 -16.82
C LYS A 233 27.99 -18.80 -17.25
N CYS A 234 28.12 -17.81 -16.40
CA CYS A 234 29.00 -16.67 -16.62
C CYS A 234 30.50 -17.00 -16.38
N ARG A 235 30.79 -18.16 -15.85
CA ARG A 235 32.16 -18.65 -15.64
C ARG A 235 32.38 -19.90 -16.48
N ASN A 236 33.44 -19.91 -17.32
CA ASN A 236 33.78 -21.06 -18.12
C ASN A 236 34.63 -22.08 -17.35
N ASP A 237 34.94 -23.22 -17.98
CA ASP A 237 35.74 -24.29 -17.40
C ASP A 237 37.19 -23.86 -17.06
N ASP A 238 37.70 -22.84 -17.72
CA ASP A 238 39.00 -22.21 -17.44
C ASP A 238 38.95 -21.23 -16.26
N GLY A 239 37.77 -21.01 -15.68
CA GLY A 239 37.54 -20.12 -14.54
C GLY A 239 37.43 -18.63 -14.88
N LYS A 240 37.26 -18.29 -16.15
CA LYS A 240 37.14 -16.90 -16.60
C LYS A 240 35.69 -16.48 -16.78
N SER A 241 35.40 -15.18 -16.55
CA SER A 241 34.08 -14.62 -16.82
C SER A 241 33.79 -14.58 -18.33
N GLU A 242 32.59 -15.05 -18.71
CA GLU A 242 32.06 -14.97 -20.08
C GLU A 242 30.89 -13.99 -20.19
N CYS A 243 30.50 -13.35 -19.07
CA CYS A 243 29.39 -12.36 -19.04
C CYS A 243 29.91 -10.92 -19.04
N PHE A 244 30.92 -10.65 -19.84
CA PHE A 244 31.49 -9.31 -20.03
C PHE A 244 31.77 -8.60 -18.68
N ASN A 245 31.22 -7.39 -18.53
CA ASN A 245 31.33 -6.53 -17.35
C ASN A 245 30.20 -6.71 -16.31
N LEU A 246 29.40 -7.77 -16.43
CA LEU A 246 28.24 -7.96 -15.52
C LEU A 246 28.64 -8.54 -14.16
N CYS A 247 29.84 -9.14 -14.04
CA CYS A 247 30.18 -9.97 -12.90
C CYS A 247 31.51 -9.58 -12.24
N THR A 248 31.60 -9.83 -10.94
CA THR A 248 32.84 -9.83 -10.15
C THR A 248 33.33 -11.26 -9.87
N ASN A 249 34.47 -11.43 -9.20
CA ASN A 249 35.04 -12.72 -8.76
C ASN A 249 35.09 -13.74 -9.90
N GLU A 250 35.57 -13.30 -11.08
CA GLU A 250 35.70 -14.12 -12.30
C GLU A 250 34.38 -14.80 -12.70
N GLY A 251 33.29 -14.05 -12.77
CA GLY A 251 32.00 -14.54 -13.22
C GLY A 251 31.15 -15.23 -12.15
N ARG A 252 31.47 -15.08 -10.86
CA ARG A 252 30.73 -15.70 -9.76
C ARG A 252 29.51 -14.95 -9.34
N TYR A 253 29.61 -13.62 -9.12
CA TYR A 253 28.52 -12.77 -8.67
C TYR A 253 28.22 -11.71 -9.71
N CYS A 254 26.98 -11.62 -10.11
CA CYS A 254 26.60 -10.78 -11.23
C CYS A 254 25.37 -9.93 -10.90
N ALA A 255 25.27 -8.78 -11.55
CA ALA A 255 24.07 -7.98 -11.56
C ALA A 255 23.71 -7.56 -12.98
N ALA A 256 22.47 -7.15 -13.20
CA ALA A 256 22.06 -6.59 -14.47
C ALA A 256 22.75 -5.24 -14.69
N ASP A 257 23.08 -4.96 -15.94
CA ASP A 257 23.54 -3.67 -16.37
C ASP A 257 22.33 -2.68 -16.36
N PRO A 258 22.41 -1.56 -15.62
CA PRO A 258 21.23 -0.72 -15.42
C PRO A 258 20.80 0.05 -16.66
N ASP A 259 21.71 0.35 -17.58
CA ASP A 259 21.43 1.10 -18.80
C ASP A 259 21.36 0.19 -20.06
N ASN A 260 21.66 -1.09 -19.91
CA ASN A 260 21.73 -2.10 -20.97
C ASN A 260 22.77 -1.80 -22.05
N ASP A 261 23.81 -1.00 -21.73
CA ASP A 261 24.94 -0.71 -22.60
C ASP A 261 26.23 -1.29 -22.03
N LEU A 262 26.61 -2.48 -22.47
CA LEU A 262 27.78 -3.21 -21.93
C LEU A 262 29.13 -2.52 -22.13
N ASP A 263 29.21 -1.50 -22.98
CA ASP A 263 30.43 -0.77 -23.29
C ASP A 263 30.56 0.56 -22.53
N TYR A 264 29.45 1.10 -22.04
CA TYR A 264 29.39 2.41 -21.38
C TYR A 264 28.48 2.37 -20.14
N GLY A 265 28.65 3.37 -19.28
CA GLY A 265 27.76 3.58 -18.16
C GLY A 265 28.17 2.81 -16.90
N ILE A 266 27.17 2.40 -16.13
CA ILE A 266 27.35 1.64 -14.89
C ILE A 266 27.25 0.15 -15.24
N SER A 267 28.32 -0.60 -15.03
CA SER A 267 28.33 -2.03 -15.30
C SER A 267 27.65 -2.85 -14.20
N GLY A 268 27.26 -4.09 -14.53
CA GLY A 268 26.77 -5.02 -13.51
C GLY A 268 27.80 -5.32 -12.42
N ALA A 269 29.09 -5.35 -12.76
CA ALA A 269 30.16 -5.50 -11.78
C ALA A 269 30.24 -4.30 -10.81
N ASP A 270 29.99 -3.09 -11.28
CA ASP A 270 29.91 -1.88 -10.44
C ASP A 270 28.73 -1.97 -9.47
N VAL A 271 27.59 -2.49 -9.95
CA VAL A 271 26.41 -2.74 -9.10
C VAL A 271 26.70 -3.77 -8.02
N VAL A 272 27.43 -4.87 -8.35
CA VAL A 272 27.88 -5.85 -7.35
C VAL A 272 28.82 -5.20 -6.33
N ALA A 273 29.77 -4.39 -6.78
CA ALA A 273 30.72 -3.71 -5.89
C ALA A 273 30.04 -2.76 -4.91
N GLU A 274 29.08 -1.96 -5.39
CA GLU A 274 28.29 -1.08 -4.54
C GLU A 274 27.36 -1.89 -3.60
N SER A 275 26.86 -3.06 -4.03
CA SER A 275 26.08 -3.96 -3.18
C SER A 275 26.89 -4.45 -1.99
N VAL A 276 28.13 -4.92 -2.19
CA VAL A 276 29.00 -5.37 -1.09
C VAL A 276 29.33 -4.20 -0.17
N ARG A 277 29.58 -3.02 -0.71
CA ARG A 277 29.83 -1.80 0.09
C ARG A 277 28.64 -1.51 1.02
N ARG A 278 27.41 -1.56 0.54
CA ARG A 278 26.21 -1.37 1.36
C ARG A 278 26.01 -2.45 2.42
N LEU A 279 26.34 -3.71 2.08
CA LEU A 279 26.31 -4.81 3.04
C LEU A 279 27.36 -4.62 4.14
N CYS A 280 28.59 -4.19 3.80
CA CYS A 280 29.61 -3.86 4.77
C CYS A 280 29.25 -2.68 5.67
N ILE A 281 28.61 -1.64 5.12
CA ILE A 281 28.11 -0.54 5.95
C ILE A 281 27.07 -1.03 6.93
N TRP A 282 26.18 -1.93 6.48
CA TRP A 282 25.17 -2.50 7.38
C TRP A 282 25.83 -3.38 8.47
N GLU A 283 26.79 -4.20 8.13
CA GLU A 283 27.52 -5.03 9.11
C GLU A 283 28.23 -4.19 10.18
N LEU A 284 28.78 -3.03 9.80
CA LEU A 284 29.52 -2.17 10.73
C LEU A 284 28.64 -1.21 11.54
N TYR A 285 27.45 -0.85 11.05
CA TYR A 285 26.64 0.22 11.63
C TYR A 285 25.15 -0.16 11.79
N GLY A 286 24.76 -1.38 11.51
CA GLY A 286 23.35 -1.82 11.54
C GLY A 286 22.97 -2.67 12.76
N ASP A 287 23.82 -2.81 13.77
CA ASP A 287 23.58 -3.69 14.94
C ASP A 287 22.30 -3.36 15.71
N ASP A 288 21.86 -2.11 15.69
CA ASP A 288 20.62 -1.67 16.34
C ASP A 288 19.34 -2.02 15.55
N GLY A 289 19.48 -2.59 14.34
CA GLY A 289 18.40 -2.87 13.42
C GLY A 289 17.76 -1.61 12.79
N VAL A 290 18.32 -0.43 13.08
CA VAL A 290 17.90 0.88 12.53
C VAL A 290 18.85 1.32 11.44
N GLY A 291 20.17 1.25 11.68
CA GLY A 291 21.24 1.51 10.73
C GLY A 291 21.21 2.92 10.15
N ILE A 292 21.22 3.95 11.01
CA ILE A 292 21.06 5.35 10.55
C ILE A 292 22.15 5.76 9.56
N GLU A 293 23.38 5.27 9.73
CA GLU A 293 24.52 5.54 8.86
C GLU A 293 24.30 4.92 7.48
N TRP A 294 23.70 3.73 7.42
CA TRP A 294 23.34 3.09 6.17
C TRP A 294 22.31 3.91 5.38
N TRP A 295 21.26 4.40 6.03
CA TRP A 295 20.27 5.29 5.42
C TRP A 295 20.88 6.61 4.96
N ASN A 296 21.76 7.21 5.79
CA ASN A 296 22.48 8.42 5.45
C ASN A 296 23.36 8.22 4.21
N TYR A 297 24.07 7.08 4.15
CA TYR A 297 24.92 6.75 3.02
C TYR A 297 24.13 6.62 1.72
N ILE A 298 23.03 5.87 1.73
CA ILE A 298 22.20 5.71 0.54
C ILE A 298 21.68 7.05 0.03
N GLN A 299 21.24 7.93 0.92
CA GLN A 299 20.75 9.26 0.54
C GLN A 299 21.88 10.14 0.00
N ALA A 300 23.06 10.14 0.64
CA ALA A 300 24.22 10.90 0.19
C ALA A 300 24.75 10.37 -1.15
N PHE A 301 24.88 9.06 -1.29
CA PHE A 301 25.34 8.41 -2.52
C PHE A 301 24.41 8.73 -3.70
N HIS A 302 23.11 8.56 -3.54
CA HIS A 302 22.15 8.88 -4.59
C HIS A 302 22.23 10.35 -5.02
N LYS A 303 22.41 11.26 -4.08
CA LYS A 303 22.48 12.69 -4.37
C LYS A 303 23.78 13.11 -5.10
N GLN A 304 24.88 12.43 -4.82
CA GLN A 304 26.21 12.89 -5.21
C GLN A 304 26.88 12.00 -6.25
N CYS A 305 26.67 10.68 -6.20
CA CYS A 305 27.46 9.68 -6.92
C CYS A 305 26.65 8.85 -7.92
N ASP A 306 25.34 8.99 -7.97
CA ASP A 306 24.45 8.16 -8.80
C ASP A 306 24.42 8.65 -10.26
N THR A 307 25.62 8.71 -10.87
CA THR A 307 25.81 8.96 -12.30
C THR A 307 26.91 8.04 -12.83
N SER A 308 26.88 7.74 -14.14
CA SER A 308 27.85 6.85 -14.77
C SER A 308 29.32 7.24 -14.52
N GLU A 309 29.61 8.54 -14.44
CA GLU A 309 30.98 9.02 -14.23
C GLU A 309 31.44 8.97 -12.76
N LEU A 310 30.49 9.01 -11.81
CA LEU A 310 30.79 9.14 -10.39
C LEU A 310 30.54 7.88 -9.57
N PHE A 311 29.74 6.94 -10.09
CA PHE A 311 29.26 5.78 -9.37
C PHE A 311 30.37 4.96 -8.67
N MET A 312 31.48 4.75 -9.36
CA MET A 312 32.66 4.03 -8.84
C MET A 312 33.83 4.93 -8.52
N LYS A 313 33.67 6.27 -8.48
CA LYS A 313 34.73 7.18 -8.12
C LYS A 313 34.98 7.19 -6.61
N ASP A 314 36.13 6.72 -6.18
CA ASP A 314 36.51 6.68 -4.76
C ASP A 314 36.35 8.03 -4.03
N GLU A 315 36.64 9.13 -4.69
CA GLU A 315 36.47 10.47 -4.09
C GLU A 315 34.99 10.77 -3.80
N CYS A 316 34.10 10.41 -4.72
CA CYS A 316 32.64 10.58 -4.52
C CYS A 316 32.12 9.68 -3.41
N VAL A 317 32.44 8.38 -3.49
CA VAL A 317 32.05 7.38 -2.50
C VAL A 317 32.54 7.76 -1.11
N LYS A 318 33.80 8.16 -0.98
CA LYS A 318 34.38 8.62 0.28
C LYS A 318 33.65 9.83 0.83
N THR A 319 33.37 10.82 -0.01
CA THR A 319 32.59 12.00 0.41
C THR A 319 31.18 11.62 0.87
N ALA A 320 30.50 10.72 0.19
CA ALA A 320 29.18 10.23 0.59
C ALA A 320 29.23 9.49 1.95
N MET A 321 30.29 8.69 2.19
CA MET A 321 30.51 8.04 3.48
C MET A 321 30.81 9.03 4.60
N GLU A 322 31.66 10.03 4.35
CA GLU A 322 31.96 11.10 5.33
C GLU A 322 30.68 11.84 5.75
N VAL A 323 29.82 12.19 4.78
CA VAL A 323 28.50 12.81 5.06
C VAL A 323 27.60 11.90 5.89
N ALA A 324 27.71 10.61 5.67
CA ALA A 324 26.92 9.60 6.38
C ALA A 324 27.44 9.27 7.79
N GLY A 325 28.67 9.67 8.13
CA GLY A 325 29.33 9.27 9.36
C GLY A 325 29.96 7.87 9.29
N VAL A 326 30.25 7.38 8.08
CA VAL A 326 30.81 6.05 7.79
C VAL A 326 32.30 6.15 7.52
N ASP A 327 33.09 5.30 8.15
CA ASP A 327 34.53 5.19 7.93
C ASP A 327 34.83 4.41 6.64
N PHE A 328 35.36 5.10 5.64
CA PHE A 328 35.69 4.51 4.35
C PHE A 328 36.71 3.36 4.46
N ASP A 329 37.77 3.53 5.25
CA ASP A 329 38.82 2.54 5.37
C ASP A 329 38.31 1.27 6.09
N ALA A 330 37.42 1.43 7.08
CA ALA A 330 36.75 0.32 7.75
C ALA A 330 35.87 -0.48 6.77
N VAL A 331 35.12 0.20 5.90
CA VAL A 331 34.31 -0.46 4.87
C VAL A 331 35.18 -1.19 3.84
N GLN A 332 36.27 -0.60 3.38
CA GLN A 332 37.21 -1.26 2.48
C GLN A 332 37.82 -2.50 3.12
N GLN A 333 38.16 -2.43 4.41
CA GLN A 333 38.68 -3.57 5.15
C GLN A 333 37.61 -4.68 5.30
N CYS A 334 36.35 -4.33 5.53
CA CYS A 334 35.25 -5.28 5.55
C CYS A 334 35.14 -6.01 4.19
N VAL A 335 35.09 -5.29 3.08
CA VAL A 335 35.05 -5.89 1.73
C VAL A 335 36.20 -6.87 1.52
N TYR A 336 37.44 -6.47 1.92
CA TYR A 336 38.60 -7.33 1.81
C TYR A 336 38.50 -8.59 2.69
N ASN A 337 38.05 -8.45 3.93
CA ASN A 337 37.93 -9.55 4.89
C ASN A 337 36.92 -10.62 4.42
N HIS A 338 35.88 -10.21 3.70
CA HIS A 338 34.86 -11.12 3.12
C HIS A 338 35.26 -11.70 1.76
N GLY A 339 36.53 -11.61 1.36
CA GLY A 339 37.05 -12.24 0.15
C GLY A 339 37.28 -11.29 -1.02
N GLY A 340 36.90 -10.02 -0.91
CA GLY A 340 37.07 -9.02 -1.96
C GLY A 340 36.26 -9.29 -3.23
N LEU A 341 36.59 -8.55 -4.30
CA LEU A 341 35.86 -8.63 -5.58
C LEU A 341 36.76 -9.00 -6.77
N ASP A 342 38.08 -8.89 -6.60
CA ASP A 342 39.06 -9.03 -7.70
C ASP A 342 39.68 -10.45 -7.83
N SER A 343 39.29 -11.37 -6.97
CA SER A 343 39.84 -12.73 -6.93
C SER A 343 38.76 -13.76 -7.20
N PRO A 344 39.11 -14.96 -7.70
CA PRO A 344 38.13 -16.03 -7.90
C PRO A 344 37.56 -16.62 -6.61
N LYS A 345 37.98 -16.10 -5.45
CA LYS A 345 37.51 -16.55 -4.14
C LYS A 345 36.05 -16.16 -3.91
N PRO A 346 35.32 -16.98 -3.14
CA PRO A 346 34.01 -16.57 -2.67
C PRO A 346 34.04 -15.27 -1.85
N ASN A 347 32.97 -14.54 -1.90
CA ASN A 347 32.69 -13.43 -1.01
C ASN A 347 31.53 -13.83 -0.09
N ASP A 348 31.79 -13.93 1.22
CA ASP A 348 30.85 -14.50 2.17
C ASP A 348 29.54 -13.72 2.27
N LEU A 349 29.60 -12.38 2.13
CA LEU A 349 28.39 -11.55 2.14
C LEU A 349 27.51 -11.82 0.92
N LEU A 350 28.13 -11.97 -0.26
CA LEU A 350 27.40 -12.27 -1.50
C LEU A 350 26.86 -13.70 -1.53
N ASP A 351 27.65 -14.69 -1.04
CA ASP A 351 27.15 -16.07 -0.90
C ASP A 351 25.90 -16.10 -0.01
N LYS A 352 25.92 -15.36 1.12
CA LYS A 352 24.75 -15.23 1.97
C LYS A 352 23.55 -14.62 1.25
N GLN A 353 23.75 -13.59 0.40
CA GLN A 353 22.64 -13.03 -0.39
C GLN A 353 22.04 -14.05 -1.37
N LEU A 354 22.88 -14.87 -2.00
CA LEU A 354 22.41 -15.93 -2.90
C LEU A 354 21.60 -16.99 -2.15
N ASP A 355 22.10 -17.46 -1.00
CA ASP A 355 21.43 -18.45 -0.16
C ASP A 355 20.09 -17.91 0.41
N ASP A 356 20.08 -16.69 0.93
CA ASP A 356 18.88 -16.05 1.45
C ASP A 356 17.84 -15.84 0.35
N LYS A 357 18.27 -15.46 -0.86
CA LYS A 357 17.41 -15.29 -2.03
C LYS A 357 16.75 -16.61 -2.44
N GLU A 358 17.51 -17.72 -2.49
CA GLU A 358 16.99 -19.04 -2.83
C GLU A 358 16.04 -19.54 -1.73
N THR A 359 16.46 -19.44 -0.48
CA THR A 359 15.68 -19.90 0.68
C THR A 359 14.32 -19.18 0.79
N ASN A 360 14.29 -17.88 0.54
CA ASN A 360 13.08 -17.06 0.60
C ASN A 360 12.32 -17.01 -0.73
N GLY A 361 12.85 -17.63 -1.80
CA GLY A 361 12.20 -17.67 -3.11
C GLY A 361 12.02 -16.28 -3.73
N ILE A 362 13.04 -15.42 -3.61
CA ILE A 362 12.99 -14.04 -4.14
C ILE A 362 13.11 -14.06 -5.66
N VAL A 363 12.02 -13.74 -6.33
CA VAL A 363 11.95 -13.72 -7.82
C VAL A 363 11.68 -12.32 -8.37
N ILE A 364 11.15 -11.42 -7.55
CA ILE A 364 10.80 -10.05 -7.93
C ILE A 364 11.50 -9.07 -7.00
N MET A 365 12.02 -8.00 -7.57
CA MET A 365 12.71 -6.92 -6.87
C MET A 365 12.24 -5.57 -7.44
N PRO A 366 12.12 -4.52 -6.62
CA PRO A 366 12.27 -4.51 -5.17
C PRO A 366 11.10 -5.17 -4.44
N VAL A 367 11.36 -5.70 -3.24
CA VAL A 367 10.31 -6.28 -2.39
C VAL A 367 10.66 -6.09 -0.92
N VAL A 368 9.62 -5.88 -0.11
CA VAL A 368 9.71 -5.85 1.35
C VAL A 368 9.02 -7.08 1.93
N TYR A 369 9.64 -7.69 2.91
CA TYR A 369 9.03 -8.72 3.75
C TYR A 369 8.79 -8.15 5.15
N VAL A 370 7.69 -8.49 5.75
CA VAL A 370 7.37 -8.17 7.14
C VAL A 370 7.01 -9.46 7.87
N ASN A 371 7.70 -9.77 8.94
CA ASN A 371 7.59 -11.03 9.68
C ASN A 371 7.69 -12.26 8.74
N GLY A 372 8.55 -12.18 7.72
CA GLY A 372 8.78 -13.24 6.74
C GLY A 372 7.68 -13.40 5.67
N VAL A 373 6.80 -12.41 5.49
CA VAL A 373 5.78 -12.38 4.44
C VAL A 373 6.01 -11.22 3.49
N ALA A 374 5.99 -11.49 2.18
CA ALA A 374 6.15 -10.46 1.16
C ALA A 374 4.97 -9.48 1.16
N VAL A 375 5.27 -8.20 1.34
CA VAL A 375 4.29 -7.13 1.23
C VAL A 375 3.92 -6.92 -0.23
N ARG A 376 2.62 -6.87 -0.51
CA ARG A 376 2.07 -6.64 -1.85
C ARG A 376 1.75 -5.17 -2.06
N GLY A 377 1.68 -4.76 -3.30
CA GLY A 377 1.42 -3.38 -3.71
C GLY A 377 2.69 -2.62 -4.06
N GLN A 378 2.54 -1.34 -4.31
CA GLN A 378 3.66 -0.46 -4.63
C GLN A 378 4.58 -0.29 -3.42
N LEU A 379 5.88 -0.20 -3.70
CA LEU A 379 6.88 0.12 -2.68
C LEU A 379 6.80 1.62 -2.34
N GLU A 380 5.79 1.96 -1.55
CA GLU A 380 5.49 3.31 -1.11
C GLU A 380 5.54 3.41 0.41
N PHE A 381 5.79 4.63 0.90
CA PHE A 381 5.86 4.91 2.33
C PHE A 381 4.65 4.36 3.09
N ALA A 382 3.43 4.71 2.65
CA ALA A 382 2.19 4.35 3.32
C ALA A 382 1.97 2.82 3.37
N THR A 383 2.24 2.13 2.26
CA THR A 383 2.06 0.67 2.14
C THR A 383 2.96 -0.07 3.11
N ILE A 384 4.26 0.28 3.13
CA ILE A 384 5.24 -0.41 3.98
C ILE A 384 5.08 -0.03 5.45
N PHE A 385 4.84 1.25 5.76
CA PHE A 385 4.62 1.71 7.12
C PHE A 385 3.39 1.01 7.75
N LYS A 386 2.28 0.92 7.03
CA LYS A 386 1.08 0.19 7.49
C LYS A 386 1.33 -1.31 7.66
N ALA A 387 2.07 -1.93 6.75
CA ALA A 387 2.42 -3.34 6.86
C ALA A 387 3.25 -3.61 8.12
N ILE A 388 4.30 -2.81 8.38
CA ILE A 388 5.12 -2.92 9.59
C ILE A 388 4.24 -2.71 10.84
N CYS A 389 3.42 -1.64 10.86
CA CYS A 389 2.54 -1.38 11.99
C CYS A 389 1.50 -2.49 12.24
N SER A 390 1.15 -3.24 11.21
CA SER A 390 0.24 -4.41 11.33
C SER A 390 0.95 -5.70 11.76
N GLY A 391 2.27 -5.70 11.80
CA GLY A 391 3.09 -6.84 12.21
C GLY A 391 3.18 -7.04 13.72
N TYR A 392 2.81 -6.04 14.50
CA TYR A 392 2.81 -6.12 15.97
C TYR A 392 1.57 -6.84 16.51
N ALA A 393 1.71 -7.43 17.70
CA ALA A 393 0.57 -7.89 18.46
C ALA A 393 -0.31 -6.70 18.90
N PRO A 394 -1.62 -6.88 19.08
CA PRO A 394 -2.50 -5.79 19.50
C PRO A 394 -2.03 -5.13 20.79
N ASN A 395 -1.91 -3.83 20.81
CA ASN A 395 -1.45 -2.96 21.92
C ASN A 395 0.04 -3.09 22.27
N THR A 396 0.86 -3.68 21.42
CA THR A 396 2.33 -3.67 21.58
C THR A 396 3.01 -2.74 20.56
N GLU A 397 2.26 -2.27 19.59
CA GLU A 397 2.76 -1.38 18.54
C GLU A 397 3.34 -0.08 19.08
N PRO A 398 4.42 0.45 18.50
CA PRO A 398 4.97 1.75 18.84
C PRO A 398 3.93 2.86 18.71
N SER A 399 4.06 3.89 19.56
CA SER A 399 3.10 5.01 19.58
C SER A 399 2.93 5.71 18.21
N ILE A 400 3.95 5.65 17.36
CA ILE A 400 3.90 6.22 16.00
C ILE A 400 2.94 5.42 15.10
N CYS A 401 2.90 4.10 15.24
CA CYS A 401 1.94 3.25 14.54
C CYS A 401 0.50 3.58 14.95
N ALA A 402 0.23 3.64 16.26
CA ALA A 402 -1.10 3.98 16.77
C ALA A 402 -1.59 5.35 16.28
N LYS A 403 -0.66 6.31 16.14
CA LYS A 403 -0.97 7.67 15.70
C LYS A 403 -1.14 7.80 14.19
N CYS A 404 -0.20 7.24 13.40
CA CYS A 404 -0.03 7.60 12.01
C CYS A 404 -0.54 6.56 11.01
N SER A 405 -0.71 5.28 11.37
CA SER A 405 -1.14 4.25 10.42
C SER A 405 -2.55 4.44 9.85
N LYS A 406 -3.36 5.29 10.48
CA LYS A 406 -4.75 5.60 10.06
C LYS A 406 -4.90 7.01 9.50
N CYS A 407 -3.80 7.76 9.34
CA CYS A 407 -3.84 9.10 8.76
C CYS A 407 -4.04 9.04 7.25
N SER A 408 -4.53 10.10 6.66
CA SER A 408 -4.65 10.24 5.21
C SER A 408 -3.30 10.45 4.52
N ASP A 409 -2.31 10.95 5.26
CA ASP A 409 -0.92 11.12 4.85
C ASP A 409 -0.04 10.65 6.01
N GLU A 410 0.38 9.40 5.95
CA GLU A 410 1.19 8.74 6.95
C GLU A 410 2.59 9.36 7.02
N LYS A 411 3.18 9.71 5.89
CA LYS A 411 4.51 10.32 5.80
C LYS A 411 4.55 11.67 6.52
N ALA A 412 3.59 12.55 6.22
CA ALA A 412 3.48 13.83 6.90
C ALA A 412 3.17 13.65 8.40
N CYS A 413 2.42 12.62 8.78
CA CYS A 413 2.18 12.30 10.17
C CYS A 413 3.45 11.84 10.89
N VAL A 414 4.24 10.97 10.30
CA VAL A 414 5.48 10.45 10.89
C VAL A 414 6.48 11.60 11.10
N SER A 415 6.65 12.48 10.12
CA SER A 415 7.59 13.60 10.21
C SER A 415 7.16 14.69 11.19
N THR A 416 5.84 14.92 11.38
CA THR A 416 5.32 15.98 12.24
C THR A 416 4.77 15.50 13.59
N GLY A 417 4.56 14.20 13.73
CA GLY A 417 3.91 13.59 14.90
C GLY A 417 2.40 13.86 14.98
N LYS A 418 1.77 14.40 13.92
CA LYS A 418 0.34 14.74 13.87
C LYS A 418 -0.28 14.33 12.54
N CYS A 419 -1.48 13.76 12.58
CA CYS A 419 -2.26 13.58 11.36
C CYS A 419 -2.54 14.93 10.70
N PRO A 420 -2.18 15.13 9.43
CA PRO A 420 -2.65 16.30 8.71
C PRO A 420 -4.17 16.26 8.62
N VAL A 421 -4.79 17.40 8.88
CA VAL A 421 -6.24 17.56 8.69
C VAL A 421 -6.45 17.54 7.17
N SER A 422 -7.21 16.57 6.67
CA SER A 422 -7.56 16.57 5.24
C SER A 422 -8.36 17.84 4.94
N ASP A 423 -8.03 18.55 3.87
CA ASP A 423 -8.72 19.79 3.43
C ASP A 423 -10.24 19.62 3.22
N GLY A 424 -10.79 18.43 3.38
CA GLY A 424 -12.22 18.13 3.35
C GLY A 424 -12.89 17.96 4.71
N THR A 425 -12.14 17.91 5.81
CA THR A 425 -12.74 17.86 7.16
C THR A 425 -12.87 19.27 7.70
N VAL A 426 -14.09 19.79 7.72
CA VAL A 426 -14.41 21.06 8.39
C VAL A 426 -14.01 20.90 9.86
N GLU A 427 -13.07 21.72 10.34
CA GLU A 427 -12.71 21.76 11.75
C GLU A 427 -13.97 21.85 12.61
N GLN A 428 -14.02 21.09 13.69
CA GLN A 428 -15.19 21.05 14.57
C GLN A 428 -15.60 22.46 15.04
N SER A 429 -14.65 23.38 15.18
CA SER A 429 -14.85 24.79 15.48
C SER A 429 -15.54 25.54 14.34
N THR A 430 -15.12 25.34 13.09
CA THR A 430 -15.75 25.95 11.90
C THR A 430 -17.13 25.37 11.62
N PHE A 431 -17.32 24.06 11.85
CA PHE A 431 -18.65 23.45 11.77
C PHE A 431 -19.60 24.01 12.82
N ALA A 432 -19.17 24.13 14.08
CA ALA A 432 -19.95 24.68 15.15
C ALA A 432 -20.30 26.17 14.89
N ALA A 433 -19.36 26.97 14.39
CA ALA A 433 -19.57 28.38 14.04
C ALA A 433 -20.56 28.54 12.87
N SER A 434 -20.45 27.68 11.84
CA SER A 434 -21.38 27.70 10.70
C SER A 434 -22.80 27.31 11.11
N MET A 435 -22.95 26.29 11.95
CA MET A 435 -24.25 25.89 12.50
C MET A 435 -24.86 26.99 13.38
N ALA A 436 -24.06 27.64 14.23
CA ALA A 436 -24.51 28.76 15.03
C ALA A 436 -24.99 29.95 14.17
N SER A 437 -24.27 30.26 13.08
CA SER A 437 -24.66 31.30 12.13
C SER A 437 -25.97 30.98 11.42
N VAL A 438 -26.17 29.74 10.99
CA VAL A 438 -27.44 29.31 10.38
C VAL A 438 -28.61 29.42 11.37
N ILE A 439 -28.44 29.01 12.63
CA ILE A 439 -29.47 29.14 13.68
C ILE A 439 -29.81 30.63 13.94
N LEU A 440 -28.82 31.52 14.00
CA LEU A 440 -29.03 32.94 14.18
C LEU A 440 -29.83 33.57 13.02
N ILE A 441 -29.50 33.18 11.76
CA ILE A 441 -30.22 33.67 10.58
C ILE A 441 -31.68 33.21 10.62
N PHE A 442 -31.95 31.95 10.88
CA PHE A 442 -33.33 31.45 10.97
C PHE A 442 -34.08 32.05 12.14
N SER A 443 -33.43 32.29 13.28
CA SER A 443 -34.01 32.99 14.42
C SER A 443 -34.39 34.44 14.08
N ALA A 444 -33.51 35.17 13.39
CA ALA A 444 -33.77 36.55 12.94
C ALA A 444 -34.94 36.61 11.94
N ILE A 445 -35.00 35.69 10.99
CA ILE A 445 -36.09 35.55 10.03
C ILE A 445 -37.41 35.27 10.79
N GLY A 446 -37.38 34.32 11.73
CA GLY A 446 -38.52 33.94 12.55
C GLY A 446 -39.06 35.12 13.36
N VAL A 447 -38.18 35.90 14.01
CA VAL A 447 -38.56 37.12 14.75
C VAL A 447 -39.12 38.19 13.79
N GLY A 448 -38.50 38.40 12.64
CA GLY A 448 -38.99 39.31 11.60
C GLY A 448 -40.40 38.96 11.11
N CYS A 449 -40.64 37.69 10.81
CA CYS A 449 -41.97 37.19 10.43
C CYS A 449 -42.98 37.35 11.54
N TYR A 450 -42.60 37.06 12.80
CA TYR A 450 -43.47 37.23 13.96
C TYR A 450 -43.87 38.70 14.17
N VAL A 451 -42.92 39.63 14.13
CA VAL A 451 -43.17 41.08 14.26
C VAL A 451 -44.07 41.58 13.13
N ARG A 452 -43.82 41.12 11.89
CA ARG A 452 -44.66 41.47 10.73
C ARG A 452 -46.09 40.95 10.88
N GLN A 453 -46.27 39.72 11.36
CA GLN A 453 -47.59 39.13 11.63
C GLN A 453 -48.34 39.89 12.74
N GLN A 454 -47.64 40.26 13.82
CA GLN A 454 -48.22 41.11 14.87
C GLN A 454 -48.66 42.48 14.36
N LYS A 455 -47.87 43.10 13.47
CA LYS A 455 -48.22 44.38 12.86
C LYS A 455 -49.47 44.25 11.99
N ILE A 456 -49.52 43.22 11.13
CA ILE A 456 -50.69 42.94 10.28
C ILE A 456 -51.96 42.70 11.13
N MET A 457 -51.83 41.90 12.21
CA MET A 457 -52.97 41.66 13.12
C MET A 457 -53.43 42.86 13.82
N LYS A 458 -52.50 43.75 14.29
CA LYS A 458 -52.87 45.07 14.89
C LYS A 458 -53.60 46.01 13.91
N ASP A 459 -53.16 46.01 12.64
CA ASP A 459 -53.76 46.82 11.60
C ASP A 459 -55.16 46.29 11.21
N GLN A 460 -55.36 44.98 11.17
CA GLN A 460 -56.68 44.34 10.98
C GLN A 460 -57.60 44.61 12.13
N VAL A 461 -57.12 44.52 13.38
CA VAL A 461 -57.97 44.90 14.57
C VAL A 461 -58.33 46.36 14.55
N ARG A 462 -57.42 47.30 14.19
CA ARG A 462 -57.71 48.70 14.01
C ARG A 462 -58.69 48.93 12.88
N GLY A 463 -58.64 48.21 11.78
CA GLY A 463 -59.62 48.27 10.70
C GLY A 463 -61.01 47.90 11.17
N MET A 464 -61.11 46.73 11.88
CA MET A 464 -62.39 46.27 12.43
C MET A 464 -62.97 47.25 13.47
N ILE A 465 -62.13 47.83 14.34
CA ILE A 465 -62.64 48.88 15.34
C ILE A 465 -63.13 50.10 14.61
N LYS A 466 -62.57 50.54 13.51
CA LYS A 466 -63.07 51.68 12.71
C LYS A 466 -64.41 51.37 12.04
N GLU A 467 -64.67 50.14 11.67
CA GLU A 467 -65.89 49.69 10.97
C GLU A 467 -67.06 49.48 11.93
N TYR A 468 -66.80 49.13 13.21
CA TYR A 468 -67.83 48.87 14.21
C TYR A 468 -68.11 50.01 15.21
N MET A 469 -67.42 51.17 15.12
CA MET A 469 -67.74 52.37 15.90
C MET A 469 -68.05 53.55 14.96
N PRO A 470 -69.27 53.76 14.51
CA PRO A 470 -69.69 55.04 13.95
C PRO A 470 -69.77 56.04 15.09
N LEU A 471 -68.86 56.99 15.14
CA LEU A 471 -68.96 58.14 16.07
C LEU A 471 -70.14 59.05 15.59
N GLU A 472 -71.27 58.92 16.23
CA GLU A 472 -72.27 60.00 16.34
C GLU A 472 -71.65 61.18 17.12
N MET A 473 -71.26 62.18 16.41
CA MET A 473 -71.16 63.51 17.02
C MET A 473 -71.78 64.53 16.09
N ASN A 474 -73.01 64.85 16.42
CA ASN A 474 -73.70 65.98 15.90
C ASN A 474 -73.58 67.13 16.88
N GLY A 475 -73.19 68.28 16.40
CA GLY A 475 -73.57 69.51 16.96
C GLY A 475 -72.64 70.32 17.87
N GLY A 476 -72.22 71.47 17.42
CA GLY A 476 -71.86 72.59 18.32
C GLY A 476 -70.73 73.48 17.84
N ALA A 477 -71.08 74.59 17.26
CA ALA A 477 -70.25 75.72 16.87
C ALA A 477 -69.36 76.25 18.00
N GLY A 478 -68.18 76.81 17.65
CA GLY A 478 -67.45 77.71 18.57
C GLY A 478 -65.95 77.87 18.15
N ASP A 479 -65.76 78.83 17.33
CA ASP A 479 -64.72 79.86 17.19
C ASP A 479 -63.47 79.77 18.08
N GLY A 480 -62.26 80.04 17.49
CA GLY A 480 -61.12 80.48 18.26
C GLY A 480 -59.72 79.93 17.81
N SER A 481 -59.18 80.57 16.79
CA SER A 481 -57.79 80.99 16.59
C SER A 481 -56.62 80.24 17.29
N GLY A 482 -55.58 79.93 16.53
CA GLY A 482 -54.23 79.97 17.05
C GLY A 482 -53.31 78.93 16.47
N ALA A 483 -52.72 79.28 15.42
CA ALA A 483 -51.31 79.28 15.04
C ALA A 483 -50.38 78.11 15.50
N GLY A 484 -49.69 77.60 14.55
CA GLY A 484 -48.29 77.38 14.74
C GLY A 484 -47.74 76.02 14.22
N THR A 485 -47.27 76.10 12.99
CA THR A 485 -46.03 75.54 12.45
C THR A 485 -45.80 74.03 12.55
N ALA A 486 -45.82 73.33 11.49
CA ALA A 486 -44.85 73.18 10.37
C ALA A 486 -43.55 72.56 10.78
N LEU A 487 -43.29 71.53 10.09
CA LEU A 487 -42.09 71.10 9.34
C LEU A 487 -42.21 69.59 9.13
N GLU A 488 -42.50 69.06 7.94
CA GLU A 488 -41.56 68.89 6.80
C GLU A 488 -40.23 68.28 7.25
N GLN A 489 -39.75 67.29 6.71
CA GLN A 489 -39.38 66.93 5.33
C GLN A 489 -38.96 65.43 5.32
N ASP A 490 -39.34 64.66 4.38
CA ASP A 490 -38.77 64.43 3.06
C ASP A 490 -37.54 63.59 3.05
N ASP A 491 -37.68 62.64 2.20
CA ASP A 491 -36.89 62.28 1.03
C ASP A 491 -35.64 61.41 1.36
N ASP A 492 -35.28 60.55 0.62
CA ASP A 492 -35.20 60.12 -0.73
C ASP A 492 -34.23 58.93 -0.82
N ASP A 493 -34.56 58.04 -1.68
CA ASP A 493 -33.75 57.42 -2.75
C ASP A 493 -32.21 57.35 -2.56
N ASP A 494 -31.65 56.18 -2.80
CA ASP A 494 -30.98 55.93 -4.06
C ASP A 494 -30.32 54.54 -4.14
N ASP A 495 -30.59 53.91 -5.24
CA ASP A 495 -29.78 52.95 -5.98
C ASP A 495 -28.27 53.15 -5.85
N VAL A 496 -27.54 52.04 -5.81
CA VAL A 496 -26.37 51.84 -6.70
C VAL A 496 -26.10 50.37 -6.93
N GLN A 497 -26.23 50.02 -8.16
CA GLN A 497 -25.63 48.88 -8.86
C GLN A 497 -24.10 48.91 -8.81
N GLY A 498 -23.51 47.71 -8.92
CA GLY A 498 -22.13 47.54 -9.43
C GLY A 498 -21.46 46.32 -8.86
N ARG A 499 -21.51 45.18 -9.47
CA ARG A 499 -20.69 44.67 -10.56
C ARG A 499 -19.23 44.30 -10.20
N PHE A 500 -18.94 43.01 -10.43
CA PHE A 500 -17.66 42.39 -10.88
C PHE A 500 -16.50 42.40 -9.86
N THR A 501 -15.79 41.31 -9.68
CA THR A 501 -15.25 40.24 -10.56
C THR A 501 -15.05 38.95 -9.78
#